data_0a491b88571ef5a223c57274e95de689
#
_entry.id   0a491b88571ef5a223c57274e95de689
#
_cell.length_a   1.000
_cell.length_b   1.000
_cell.length_c   1.000
_cell.angle_alpha   90.00
_cell.angle_beta   90.00
_cell.angle_gamma   90.00
#
_symmetry.space_group_name_H-M   'P 1'
#
loop_
_entity.id
_entity.type
_entity.pdbx_description
1 polymer ?
#
loop_
_entity_poly.entity_id
_entity_poly.type
_entity_poly.pdbx_seq_one_letter_code
_entity_poly.pdbx_strand_id
1 'polypeptide(L)'
;MATFLGGGDARIDIGTLTLGQVEISNDSGNPIPVSDAASSLTVDGKAYRAAVTITRPSNTTGYTAGDVIGIADSGTPANPGSAIHTLTNIGPSGGWVLVQSVRLMIGLSAVTSGMGAFRLHFYTASPTAILDNAVFDLVSGEVANYAGYVDLPTPQDFGSTLYTQADYPGTLIKLASASTSLFCELETRGTYTPASGTLYDLRVLTLEAGL
;
A
#
# COMPACT_ATOMS: atom_id res chain seq x y z
N MET A 1 -45.11 38.05 -13.98
CA MET A 1 -44.05 38.77 -14.71
C MET A 1 -43.21 39.49 -13.67
N ALA A 2 -42.06 38.98 -13.30
CA ALA A 2 -41.21 39.61 -12.30
C ALA A 2 -40.21 40.53 -12.99
N THR A 3 -40.22 41.81 -12.62
CA THR A 3 -39.33 42.83 -13.17
C THR A 3 -38.07 42.92 -12.31
N PHE A 4 -36.95 42.62 -12.91
CA PHE A 4 -35.62 42.83 -12.28
C PHE A 4 -35.24 44.28 -12.33
N LEU A 5 -35.09 44.93 -11.19
CA LEU A 5 -34.45 46.23 -11.04
C LEU A 5 -33.04 46.03 -10.49
N GLY A 6 -32.04 46.54 -11.19
CA GLY A 6 -30.66 46.27 -10.99
C GLY A 6 -30.05 46.80 -9.70
N GLY A 7 -28.95 46.16 -9.27
CA GLY A 7 -27.90 46.70 -8.43
C GLY A 7 -28.17 46.60 -6.92
N GLY A 8 -28.13 45.43 -6.37
CA GLY A 8 -28.11 45.15 -4.94
C GLY A 8 -28.26 43.65 -4.72
N ASP A 9 -27.59 43.11 -3.75
CA ASP A 9 -27.68 41.68 -3.38
C ASP A 9 -29.15 41.24 -3.27
N ALA A 10 -29.71 40.65 -4.34
CA ALA A 10 -31.05 40.07 -4.33
C ALA A 10 -30.98 38.73 -3.61
N ARG A 11 -31.29 38.71 -2.32
CA ARG A 11 -31.64 37.49 -1.61
C ARG A 11 -33.02 37.06 -2.08
N ILE A 12 -33.07 35.94 -2.76
CA ILE A 12 -34.34 35.26 -3.04
C ILE A 12 -34.58 34.33 -1.87
N ASP A 13 -35.51 34.73 -0.99
CA ASP A 13 -36.00 33.85 0.07
C ASP A 13 -37.10 32.96 -0.51
N ILE A 14 -36.78 31.73 -0.79
CA ILE A 14 -37.73 30.74 -1.32
C ILE A 14 -38.23 29.91 -0.14
N GLY A 15 -39.28 30.41 0.50
CA GLY A 15 -39.85 29.78 1.71
C GLY A 15 -40.36 28.34 1.53
N THR A 16 -40.79 27.93 0.37
CA THR A 16 -41.10 26.53 0.02
C THR A 16 -41.11 26.40 -1.50
N LEU A 17 -40.10 25.77 -2.06
CA LEU A 17 -40.04 25.44 -3.48
C LEU A 17 -40.15 23.93 -3.65
N THR A 18 -41.28 23.43 -4.16
CA THR A 18 -41.38 22.04 -4.60
C THR A 18 -40.88 21.98 -6.04
N LEU A 19 -39.61 21.66 -6.21
CA LEU A 19 -39.00 21.52 -7.52
C LEU A 19 -39.01 20.05 -7.94
N GLY A 20 -39.54 19.77 -9.10
CA GLY A 20 -39.48 18.45 -9.73
C GLY A 20 -38.05 18.08 -10.14
N GLN A 21 -37.25 19.07 -10.46
CA GLN A 21 -35.84 18.89 -10.82
C GLN A 21 -35.11 20.22 -10.71
N VAL A 22 -33.95 20.25 -10.03
CA VAL A 22 -33.04 21.40 -10.03
C VAL A 22 -31.81 20.99 -10.83
N GLU A 23 -31.59 21.63 -11.95
CA GLU A 23 -30.36 21.51 -12.70
C GLU A 23 -29.41 22.63 -12.23
N ILE A 24 -28.31 22.23 -11.59
CA ILE A 24 -27.25 23.16 -11.21
C ILE A 24 -26.19 23.10 -12.31
N SER A 25 -26.20 24.11 -13.19
CA SER A 25 -25.13 24.25 -14.16
C SER A 25 -23.90 24.82 -13.47
N ASN A 26 -22.86 23.99 -13.35
CA ASN A 26 -21.57 24.40 -12.80
C ASN A 26 -20.67 24.92 -13.92
N ASP A 27 -20.20 26.17 -13.77
CA ASP A 27 -19.15 26.74 -14.60
C ASP A 27 -17.81 26.09 -14.23
N SER A 28 -17.06 25.66 -15.24
CA SER A 28 -15.80 24.91 -15.10
C SER A 28 -14.68 25.64 -14.32
N GLY A 29 -14.89 26.90 -13.97
CA GLY A 29 -13.93 27.76 -13.26
C GLY A 29 -14.21 27.95 -11.76
N ASN A 30 -15.40 27.59 -11.27
CA ASN A 30 -15.78 27.85 -9.87
C ASN A 30 -16.70 26.75 -9.34
N PRO A 31 -16.17 25.67 -8.77
CA PRO A 31 -16.98 24.58 -8.25
C PRO A 31 -17.91 25.10 -7.15
N ILE A 32 -19.19 24.77 -7.26
CA ILE A 32 -20.19 25.07 -6.22
C ILE A 32 -19.81 24.25 -4.98
N PRO A 33 -19.45 24.87 -3.85
CA PRO A 33 -19.17 24.11 -2.64
C PRO A 33 -20.46 23.49 -2.15
N VAL A 34 -20.60 22.19 -2.33
CA VAL A 34 -21.65 21.40 -1.70
C VAL A 34 -21.16 21.07 -0.28
N SER A 35 -21.59 21.86 0.71
CA SER A 35 -21.35 21.51 2.08
C SER A 35 -22.45 20.57 2.53
N ASP A 36 -22.13 19.29 2.73
CA ASP A 36 -22.99 18.37 3.43
C ASP A 36 -22.84 18.63 4.93
N ALA A 37 -23.89 19.20 5.54
CA ALA A 37 -23.93 19.48 6.98
C ALA A 37 -23.95 18.19 7.84
N ALA A 38 -23.99 17.02 7.23
CA ALA A 38 -24.11 15.73 7.89
C ALA A 38 -22.81 14.94 7.99
N SER A 39 -21.64 15.55 7.79
CA SER A 39 -20.33 14.88 7.96
C SER A 39 -20.20 13.57 7.17
N SER A 40 -20.80 13.48 6.01
CA SER A 40 -20.51 12.39 5.09
C SER A 40 -19.07 12.57 4.60
N LEU A 41 -18.18 11.76 5.13
CA LEU A 41 -16.81 11.67 4.61
C LEU A 41 -16.92 11.14 3.19
N THR A 42 -17.03 12.02 2.21
CA THR A 42 -16.84 11.62 0.81
C THR A 42 -15.36 11.26 0.72
N VAL A 43 -15.04 9.98 0.88
CA VAL A 43 -13.71 9.48 0.57
C VAL A 43 -13.60 9.51 -0.94
N ASP A 44 -13.27 10.67 -1.48
CA ASP A 44 -12.85 10.84 -2.87
C ASP A 44 -11.42 10.30 -3.00
N GLY A 45 -11.25 9.07 -2.42
CA GLY A 45 -9.95 8.45 -2.20
C GLY A 45 -9.38 7.96 -3.51
N LYS A 46 -8.44 8.72 -4.06
CA LYS A 46 -7.61 8.24 -5.16
C LYS A 46 -6.91 6.95 -4.72
N ALA A 47 -7.09 5.89 -5.52
CA ALA A 47 -6.42 4.62 -5.30
C ALA A 47 -5.03 4.63 -5.94
N TYR A 48 -4.05 4.11 -5.22
CA TYR A 48 -2.68 3.92 -5.70
C TYR A 48 -2.33 2.45 -5.65
N ARG A 49 -1.48 2.04 -6.56
CA ARG A 49 -1.02 0.66 -6.66
C ARG A 49 0.47 0.62 -6.90
N ALA A 50 1.19 -0.02 -6.00
CA ALA A 50 2.61 -0.31 -6.17
C ALA A 50 2.83 -1.82 -6.29
N ALA A 51 3.87 -2.20 -7.03
CA ALA A 51 4.28 -3.59 -7.19
C ALA A 51 5.80 -3.68 -7.13
N VAL A 52 6.29 -4.76 -6.51
CA VAL A 52 7.70 -5.11 -6.45
C VAL A 52 7.85 -6.59 -6.75
N THR A 53 8.76 -6.93 -7.66
CA THR A 53 9.15 -8.31 -7.91
C THR A 53 10.49 -8.57 -7.22
N ILE A 54 10.50 -9.53 -6.29
CA ILE A 54 11.67 -9.95 -5.54
C ILE A 54 12.16 -11.25 -6.17
N THR A 55 13.35 -11.26 -6.73
CA THR A 55 14.01 -12.48 -7.22
C THR A 55 15.04 -12.88 -6.18
N ARG A 56 14.76 -13.95 -5.44
CA ARG A 56 15.71 -14.42 -4.43
C ARG A 56 17.02 -14.92 -5.06
N PRO A 57 18.10 -15.04 -4.25
CA PRO A 57 19.37 -15.59 -4.72
C PRO A 57 19.25 -16.96 -5.38
N SER A 58 20.13 -17.22 -6.33
CA SER A 58 20.22 -18.50 -7.06
C SER A 58 20.91 -19.59 -6.22
N ASN A 59 20.42 -19.78 -4.99
CA ASN A 59 20.91 -20.80 -4.06
C ASN A 59 19.73 -21.59 -3.46
N THR A 60 20.03 -22.61 -2.68
CA THR A 60 19.07 -23.47 -1.99
C THR A 60 19.11 -23.31 -0.48
N THR A 61 19.60 -22.17 0.02
CA THR A 61 19.59 -21.87 1.46
C THR A 61 18.15 -21.75 1.95
N GLY A 62 17.80 -22.49 3.00
CA GLY A 62 16.47 -22.41 3.60
C GLY A 62 16.31 -21.17 4.45
N TYR A 63 15.08 -20.69 4.52
CA TYR A 63 14.67 -19.66 5.49
C TYR A 63 14.29 -20.29 6.81
N THR A 64 14.51 -19.59 7.90
CA THR A 64 13.91 -19.84 9.21
C THR A 64 12.81 -18.81 9.49
N ALA A 65 11.92 -19.12 10.43
CA ALA A 65 10.89 -18.15 10.81
C ALA A 65 11.54 -16.89 11.40
N GLY A 66 11.19 -15.74 10.85
CA GLY A 66 11.79 -14.45 11.20
C GLY A 66 12.82 -13.95 10.19
N ASP A 67 13.21 -14.74 9.20
CA ASP A 67 14.14 -14.29 8.16
C ASP A 67 13.43 -13.38 7.13
N VAL A 68 14.18 -12.41 6.60
CA VAL A 68 13.69 -11.53 5.53
C VAL A 68 14.00 -12.10 4.15
N ILE A 69 13.11 -11.81 3.22
CA ILE A 69 13.23 -12.22 1.81
C ILE A 69 13.79 -11.04 1.01
N GLY A 70 15.00 -11.24 0.51
CA GLY A 70 15.74 -10.25 -0.26
C GLY A 70 15.90 -10.63 -1.72
N ILE A 71 16.54 -9.72 -2.45
CA ILE A 71 16.95 -9.96 -3.84
C ILE A 71 18.29 -10.67 -3.89
N ALA A 72 18.63 -11.22 -5.06
CA ALA A 72 19.99 -11.65 -5.37
C ALA A 72 20.94 -10.43 -5.43
N ASP A 73 22.19 -10.63 -5.04
CA ASP A 73 23.23 -9.64 -5.28
C ASP A 73 23.43 -9.43 -6.78
N SER A 74 23.52 -8.19 -7.22
CA SER A 74 23.60 -7.83 -8.65
C SER A 74 24.87 -8.30 -9.34
N GLY A 75 25.96 -8.46 -8.58
CA GLY A 75 27.27 -8.91 -9.08
C GLY A 75 27.45 -10.42 -9.01
N THR A 76 26.73 -11.09 -8.10
CA THR A 76 26.83 -12.52 -7.84
C THR A 76 25.46 -13.10 -7.48
N PRO A 77 24.67 -13.56 -8.46
CA PRO A 77 23.27 -13.94 -8.26
C PRO A 77 23.03 -15.08 -7.24
N ALA A 78 24.06 -15.82 -6.86
CA ALA A 78 23.97 -16.83 -5.79
C ALA A 78 24.09 -16.24 -4.38
N ASN A 79 24.60 -15.01 -4.25
CA ASN A 79 24.79 -14.34 -2.98
C ASN A 79 23.52 -13.59 -2.54
N PRO A 80 23.29 -13.48 -1.22
CA PRO A 80 22.21 -12.67 -0.68
C PRO A 80 22.46 -11.17 -0.95
N GLY A 81 21.44 -10.48 -1.43
CA GLY A 81 21.38 -9.04 -1.58
C GLY A 81 20.39 -8.42 -0.60
N SER A 82 20.06 -7.16 -0.78
CA SER A 82 19.20 -6.41 0.13
C SER A 82 17.77 -6.96 0.19
N ALA A 83 17.19 -6.96 1.38
CA ALA A 83 15.77 -7.23 1.60
C ALA A 83 14.90 -5.95 1.63
N ILE A 84 15.49 -4.77 1.43
CA ILE A 84 14.75 -3.51 1.33
C ILE A 84 14.15 -3.40 -0.07
N HIS A 85 12.84 -3.22 -0.11
CA HIS A 85 12.10 -2.99 -1.35
C HIS A 85 11.41 -1.63 -1.31
N THR A 86 11.28 -0.97 -2.47
CA THR A 86 10.65 0.34 -2.57
C THR A 86 9.31 0.22 -3.30
N LEU A 87 8.24 0.62 -2.61
CA LEU A 87 6.90 0.77 -3.16
C LEU A 87 6.75 2.20 -3.67
N THR A 88 6.94 2.40 -4.97
CA THR A 88 6.87 3.72 -5.60
C THR A 88 5.44 4.12 -5.94
N ASN A 89 5.15 5.43 -5.90
CA ASN A 89 3.82 5.98 -6.23
C ASN A 89 2.68 5.35 -5.44
N ILE A 90 2.89 5.15 -4.13
CA ILE A 90 1.94 4.51 -3.22
C ILE A 90 0.92 5.49 -2.63
N GLY A 91 1.09 6.79 -2.86
CA GLY A 91 0.21 7.84 -2.36
C GLY A 91 0.60 9.24 -2.80
N PRO A 92 -0.14 10.27 -2.35
CA PRO A 92 0.20 11.66 -2.63
C PRO A 92 1.47 12.08 -1.88
N SER A 93 2.20 13.04 -2.45
CA SER A 93 3.47 13.51 -1.87
C SER A 93 3.31 14.02 -0.44
N GLY A 94 3.93 13.34 0.52
CA GLY A 94 3.86 13.67 1.95
C GLY A 94 2.46 13.53 2.57
N GLY A 95 1.51 12.92 1.88
CA GLY A 95 0.14 12.73 2.35
C GLY A 95 -0.06 11.47 3.18
N TRP A 96 -1.31 11.22 3.52
CA TRP A 96 -1.73 10.02 4.24
C TRP A 96 -2.28 8.97 3.28
N VAL A 97 -1.97 7.71 3.54
CA VAL A 97 -2.50 6.57 2.81
C VAL A 97 -3.02 5.50 3.77
N LEU A 98 -4.15 4.90 3.40
CA LEU A 98 -4.70 3.74 4.06
C LEU A 98 -4.36 2.50 3.23
N VAL A 99 -3.66 1.55 3.80
CA VAL A 99 -3.38 0.27 3.14
C VAL A 99 -4.68 -0.51 3.01
N GLN A 100 -5.11 -0.72 1.77
CA GLN A 100 -6.39 -1.36 1.44
C GLN A 100 -6.23 -2.87 1.25
N SER A 101 -5.16 -3.30 0.57
CA SER A 101 -4.82 -4.71 0.46
C SER A 101 -3.33 -4.90 0.17
N VAL A 102 -2.83 -6.04 0.63
CA VAL A 102 -1.49 -6.54 0.31
C VAL A 102 -1.64 -7.93 -0.28
N ARG A 103 -1.03 -8.17 -1.44
CA ARG A 103 -1.04 -9.45 -2.15
C ARG A 103 0.37 -9.92 -2.38
N LEU A 104 0.58 -11.22 -2.19
CA LEU A 104 1.84 -11.87 -2.48
C LEU A 104 1.57 -13.08 -3.37
N MET A 105 2.22 -13.12 -4.51
CA MET A 105 2.26 -14.27 -5.41
C MET A 105 3.67 -14.84 -5.43
N ILE A 106 3.80 -16.15 -5.35
CA ILE A 106 5.08 -16.83 -5.30
C ILE A 106 5.14 -17.82 -6.45
N GLY A 107 6.20 -17.75 -7.25
CA GLY A 107 6.42 -18.60 -8.43
C GLY A 107 6.81 -20.04 -8.05
N LEU A 108 5.89 -20.74 -7.38
CA LEU A 108 6.00 -22.14 -6.97
C LEU A 108 4.72 -22.89 -7.32
N SER A 109 4.83 -24.15 -7.71
CA SER A 109 3.71 -25.00 -8.11
C SER A 109 3.11 -25.80 -6.95
N ALA A 110 3.65 -25.69 -5.75
CA ALA A 110 3.13 -26.30 -4.54
C ALA A 110 3.65 -25.58 -3.30
N VAL A 111 2.85 -25.58 -2.23
CA VAL A 111 3.28 -25.04 -0.93
C VAL A 111 4.43 -25.89 -0.40
N THR A 112 5.59 -25.27 -0.25
CA THR A 112 6.78 -25.95 0.28
C THR A 112 6.55 -26.34 1.73
N SER A 113 7.00 -27.55 2.12
CA SER A 113 6.89 -28.03 3.49
C SER A 113 7.52 -27.04 4.48
N GLY A 114 6.77 -26.67 5.51
CA GLY A 114 7.18 -25.69 6.51
C GLY A 114 6.97 -24.23 6.13
N MET A 115 6.53 -23.92 4.91
CA MET A 115 6.15 -22.56 4.53
C MET A 115 4.94 -22.12 5.36
N GLY A 116 5.10 -21.00 6.06
CA GLY A 116 4.08 -20.41 6.91
C GLY A 116 3.48 -19.12 6.32
N ALA A 117 2.96 -18.30 7.20
CA ALA A 117 2.53 -16.94 6.91
C ALA A 117 3.73 -16.04 6.54
N PHE A 118 3.42 -14.84 6.07
CA PHE A 118 4.41 -13.79 5.84
C PHE A 118 4.01 -12.52 6.58
N ARG A 119 4.97 -11.63 6.78
CA ARG A 119 4.74 -10.30 7.35
C ARG A 119 5.42 -9.26 6.49
N LEU A 120 4.68 -8.24 6.09
CA LEU A 120 5.22 -7.10 5.36
C LEU A 120 5.36 -5.92 6.31
N HIS A 121 6.59 -5.50 6.55
CA HIS A 121 6.94 -4.32 7.34
C HIS A 121 7.00 -3.10 6.45
N PHE A 122 6.55 -1.95 6.95
CA PHE A 122 6.57 -0.66 6.24
C PHE A 122 7.43 0.36 6.97
N TYR A 123 8.15 1.17 6.18
CA TYR A 123 8.96 2.27 6.65
C TYR A 123 8.74 3.51 5.78
N THR A 124 8.77 4.68 6.42
CA THR A 124 8.65 5.98 5.73
C THR A 124 9.98 6.50 5.20
N ALA A 125 11.10 5.99 5.71
CA ALA A 125 12.46 6.20 5.20
C ALA A 125 13.15 4.84 5.04
N SER A 126 14.18 4.76 4.18
CA SER A 126 14.92 3.52 3.97
C SER A 126 15.56 3.04 5.28
N PRO A 127 15.25 1.83 5.74
CA PRO A 127 15.91 1.25 6.91
C PRO A 127 17.36 0.84 6.61
N THR A 128 18.09 0.39 7.63
CA THR A 128 19.38 -0.26 7.45
C THR A 128 19.20 -1.57 6.69
N ALA A 129 20.04 -1.79 5.69
CA ALA A 129 19.90 -2.97 4.84
C ALA A 129 20.12 -4.27 5.63
N ILE A 130 19.09 -5.12 5.64
CA ILE A 130 19.19 -6.53 6.03
C ILE A 130 19.35 -7.33 4.74
N LEU A 131 20.19 -8.35 4.76
CA LEU A 131 20.40 -9.21 3.59
C LEU A 131 19.36 -10.35 3.56
N ASP A 132 19.14 -10.89 2.37
CA ASP A 132 18.32 -12.09 2.21
C ASP A 132 18.72 -13.19 3.20
N ASN A 133 17.74 -13.86 3.77
CA ASN A 133 17.94 -14.96 4.73
C ASN A 133 18.62 -14.56 6.06
N ALA A 134 18.63 -13.30 6.40
CA ALA A 134 18.99 -12.84 7.74
C ALA A 134 17.72 -12.55 8.55
N VAL A 135 17.84 -12.64 9.86
CA VAL A 135 16.72 -12.40 10.78
C VAL A 135 16.30 -10.93 10.72
N PHE A 136 15.00 -10.67 10.66
CA PHE A 136 14.45 -9.32 10.76
C PHE A 136 14.88 -8.66 12.07
N ASP A 137 15.38 -7.44 11.98
CA ASP A 137 15.77 -6.63 13.12
C ASP A 137 15.30 -5.18 12.93
N LEU A 138 14.40 -4.73 13.79
CA LEU A 138 14.03 -3.31 13.86
C LEU A 138 15.00 -2.57 14.74
N VAL A 139 16.00 -1.97 14.12
CA VAL A 139 17.04 -1.19 14.82
C VAL A 139 16.40 -0.01 15.57
N SER A 140 16.81 0.22 16.81
CA SER A 140 16.21 1.23 17.69
C SER A 140 16.21 2.66 17.10
N GLY A 141 17.21 2.99 16.27
CA GLY A 141 17.29 4.27 15.55
C GLY A 141 16.24 4.44 14.43
N GLU A 142 15.57 3.38 14.03
CA GLU A 142 14.61 3.37 12.91
C GLU A 142 13.16 3.37 13.35
N VAL A 143 12.90 3.19 14.64
CA VAL A 143 11.55 3.14 15.21
C VAL A 143 10.70 4.35 14.81
N ALA A 144 11.31 5.54 14.69
CA ALA A 144 10.61 6.75 14.26
C ALA A 144 10.10 6.70 12.80
N ASN A 145 10.75 5.89 11.95
CA ASN A 145 10.38 5.71 10.55
C ASN A 145 9.57 4.42 10.29
N TYR A 146 9.46 3.57 11.30
CA TYR A 146 8.70 2.34 11.20
C TYR A 146 7.20 2.64 11.21
N ALA A 147 6.51 2.25 10.16
CA ALA A 147 5.09 2.57 9.95
C ALA A 147 4.15 1.39 10.28
N GLY A 148 4.69 0.31 10.83
CA GLY A 148 3.92 -0.87 11.18
C GLY A 148 4.06 -2.02 10.17
N TYR A 149 3.18 -3.01 10.28
CA TYR A 149 3.23 -4.20 9.44
C TYR A 149 1.84 -4.71 9.05
N VAL A 150 1.82 -5.60 8.08
CA VAL A 150 0.64 -6.37 7.67
C VAL A 150 1.00 -7.85 7.64
N ASP A 151 0.20 -8.67 8.32
CA ASP A 151 0.33 -10.13 8.27
C ASP A 151 -0.43 -10.69 7.07
N LEU A 152 0.24 -11.51 6.29
CA LEU A 152 -0.29 -12.28 5.18
C LEU A 152 -0.47 -13.73 5.60
N PRO A 153 -1.65 -14.33 5.43
CA PRO A 153 -1.86 -15.74 5.78
C PRO A 153 -0.95 -16.68 4.98
N THR A 154 -0.85 -17.93 5.43
CA THR A 154 -0.15 -18.97 4.67
C THR A 154 -0.68 -19.04 3.23
N PRO A 155 0.21 -19.02 2.22
CA PRO A 155 -0.20 -19.06 0.83
C PRO A 155 -0.99 -20.32 0.47
N GLN A 156 -1.89 -20.16 -0.48
CA GLN A 156 -2.67 -21.23 -1.08
C GLN A 156 -2.11 -21.58 -2.46
N ASP A 157 -2.23 -22.84 -2.83
CA ASP A 157 -1.80 -23.35 -4.13
C ASP A 157 -2.87 -23.05 -5.20
N PHE A 158 -2.46 -22.34 -6.25
CA PHE A 158 -3.26 -22.04 -7.44
C PHE A 158 -2.70 -22.74 -8.70
N GLY A 159 -1.96 -23.81 -8.53
CA GLY A 159 -1.36 -24.60 -9.59
C GLY A 159 0.11 -24.22 -9.81
N SER A 160 0.42 -23.34 -10.75
CA SER A 160 1.80 -22.91 -11.02
C SER A 160 2.24 -21.69 -10.19
N THR A 161 1.38 -21.20 -9.30
CA THR A 161 1.64 -20.01 -8.47
C THR A 161 0.97 -20.18 -7.12
N LEU A 162 1.67 -19.85 -6.04
CA LEU A 162 1.06 -19.71 -4.73
C LEU A 162 0.54 -18.28 -4.56
N TYR A 163 -0.54 -18.13 -3.82
CA TYR A 163 -1.21 -16.86 -3.60
C TYR A 163 -1.59 -16.66 -2.14
N THR A 164 -1.34 -15.46 -1.62
CA THR A 164 -1.86 -15.01 -0.33
C THR A 164 -2.22 -13.53 -0.38
N GLN A 165 -3.20 -13.14 0.41
CA GLN A 165 -3.68 -11.77 0.45
C GLN A 165 -4.16 -11.40 1.86
N ALA A 166 -3.90 -10.16 2.26
CA ALA A 166 -4.53 -9.50 3.37
C ALA A 166 -5.40 -8.35 2.83
N ASP A 167 -6.70 -8.40 3.13
CA ASP A 167 -7.65 -7.36 2.76
C ASP A 167 -7.97 -6.49 3.97
N TYR A 168 -8.11 -5.18 3.72
CA TYR A 168 -8.50 -4.18 4.71
C TYR A 168 -7.68 -4.24 6.02
N PRO A 169 -6.33 -4.28 5.94
CA PRO A 169 -5.51 -4.33 7.15
C PRO A 169 -5.67 -3.10 8.04
N GLY A 170 -6.22 -2.00 7.49
CA GLY A 170 -6.53 -0.79 8.27
C GLY A 170 -5.29 0.03 8.67
N THR A 171 -4.13 -0.28 8.12
CA THR A 171 -2.88 0.43 8.42
C THR A 171 -2.87 1.80 7.77
N LEU A 172 -2.91 2.86 8.57
CA LEU A 172 -2.84 4.25 8.12
C LEU A 172 -1.40 4.73 8.25
N ILE A 173 -0.84 5.24 7.15
CA ILE A 173 0.57 5.65 7.08
C ILE A 173 0.66 7.07 6.55
N LYS A 174 1.45 7.92 7.21
CA LYS A 174 1.85 9.21 6.68
C LYS A 174 3.16 9.05 5.91
N LEU A 175 3.15 9.39 4.63
CA LEU A 175 4.36 9.39 3.81
C LEU A 175 5.34 10.47 4.29
N ALA A 176 6.63 10.23 4.12
CA ALA A 176 7.65 11.24 4.41
C ALA A 176 7.42 12.50 3.56
N SER A 177 7.86 13.65 4.07
CA SER A 177 7.74 14.93 3.37
C SER A 177 8.32 14.82 1.95
N ALA A 178 7.57 15.30 0.97
CA ALA A 178 7.89 15.27 -0.45
C ALA A 178 8.09 13.85 -1.05
N SER A 179 7.76 12.77 -0.32
CA SER A 179 7.82 11.40 -0.82
C SER A 179 6.45 10.91 -1.28
N THR A 180 6.43 10.11 -2.34
CA THR A 180 5.28 9.31 -2.80
C THR A 180 5.52 7.82 -2.58
N SER A 181 6.59 7.46 -1.87
CA SER A 181 7.05 6.07 -1.74
C SER A 181 7.11 5.62 -0.29
N LEU A 182 7.02 4.31 -0.10
CA LEU A 182 7.33 3.61 1.14
C LEU A 182 8.44 2.60 0.88
N PHE A 183 9.19 2.28 1.92
CA PHE A 183 10.11 1.15 1.93
C PHE A 183 9.44 0.00 2.66
N CYS A 184 9.77 -1.23 2.29
CA CYS A 184 9.23 -2.40 2.95
C CYS A 184 10.23 -3.56 2.97
N GLU A 185 10.03 -4.46 3.93
CA GLU A 185 10.74 -5.73 4.08
C GLU A 185 9.71 -6.85 4.25
N LEU A 186 9.94 -7.96 3.55
CA LEU A 186 9.07 -9.14 3.60
C LEU A 186 9.72 -10.18 4.49
N GLU A 187 9.12 -10.44 5.65
CA GLU A 187 9.54 -11.46 6.62
C GLU A 187 8.77 -12.76 6.40
N THR A 188 9.43 -13.90 6.45
CA THR A 188 8.75 -15.20 6.53
C THR A 188 8.47 -15.60 7.96
N ARG A 189 7.31 -16.19 8.21
CA ARG A 189 6.89 -16.73 9.52
C ARG A 189 6.96 -18.25 9.57
N GLY A 190 7.52 -18.86 8.53
CA GLY A 190 7.71 -20.32 8.43
C GLY A 190 9.16 -20.69 8.14
N THR A 191 9.49 -21.95 8.38
CA THR A 191 10.82 -22.52 8.09
C THR A 191 10.70 -23.42 6.86
N TYR A 192 11.26 -23.00 5.72
CA TYR A 192 11.13 -23.70 4.44
C TYR A 192 12.32 -23.44 3.53
N THR A 193 12.53 -24.30 2.56
CA THR A 193 13.57 -24.14 1.54
C THR A 193 12.89 -23.93 0.19
N PRO A 194 12.82 -22.68 -0.33
CA PRO A 194 12.29 -22.40 -1.65
C PRO A 194 13.25 -22.87 -2.75
N ALA A 195 12.75 -23.01 -3.97
CA ALA A 195 13.60 -23.24 -5.13
C ALA A 195 14.56 -22.06 -5.38
N SER A 196 15.69 -22.34 -6.00
CA SER A 196 16.66 -21.34 -6.45
C SER A 196 15.98 -20.32 -7.36
N GLY A 197 16.23 -19.03 -7.13
CA GLY A 197 15.70 -17.96 -7.95
C GLY A 197 14.17 -17.80 -7.90
N THR A 198 13.50 -18.31 -6.86
CA THR A 198 12.04 -18.15 -6.70
C THR A 198 11.65 -16.68 -6.74
N LEU A 199 10.59 -16.38 -7.51
CA LEU A 199 10.03 -15.04 -7.63
C LEU A 199 8.92 -14.82 -6.59
N TYR A 200 8.94 -13.66 -5.95
CA TYR A 200 7.88 -13.15 -5.08
C TYR A 200 7.38 -11.84 -5.70
N ASP A 201 6.13 -11.81 -6.15
CA ASP A 201 5.46 -10.63 -6.70
C ASP A 201 4.57 -10.03 -5.60
N LEU A 202 5.04 -8.94 -5.01
CA LEU A 202 4.37 -8.21 -3.95
C LEU A 202 3.60 -7.03 -4.55
N ARG A 203 2.32 -6.90 -4.21
CA ARG A 203 1.46 -5.80 -4.65
C ARG A 203 0.74 -5.19 -3.47
N VAL A 204 0.78 -3.87 -3.39
CA VAL A 204 0.12 -3.08 -2.35
C VAL A 204 -0.84 -2.11 -3.01
N LEU A 205 -2.08 -2.13 -2.55
CA LEU A 205 -3.12 -1.16 -2.91
C LEU A 205 -3.36 -0.26 -1.72
N THR A 206 -3.35 1.04 -1.95
CA THR A 206 -3.68 2.05 -0.94
C THR A 206 -4.76 3.00 -1.43
N LEU A 207 -5.43 3.63 -0.50
CA LEU A 207 -6.33 4.76 -0.74
C LEU A 207 -5.73 6.01 -0.11
N GLU A 208 -5.87 7.13 -0.80
CA GLU A 208 -5.55 8.44 -0.22
C GLU A 208 -6.50 8.72 0.94
N ALA A 209 -5.95 9.09 2.10
CA ALA A 209 -6.73 9.52 3.25
C ALA A 209 -6.60 11.05 3.39
N GLY A 210 -7.71 11.75 3.24
CA GLY A 210 -7.80 13.19 3.48
C GLY A 210 -7.84 13.45 4.99
N LEU A 211 -6.68 13.74 5.61
CA LEU A 211 -6.55 14.10 7.02
C LEU A 211 -5.87 15.46 7.18
#